data_e4f443bd5b580d58eb45fa49de990407
#
_entry.id   e4f443bd5b580d58eb45fa49de990407
#
_cell.length_a   1.000
_cell.length_b   1.000
_cell.length_c   1.000
_cell.angle_alpha   90.00
_cell.angle_beta   90.00
_cell.angle_gamma   90.00
#
_symmetry.space_group_name_H-M   'P 1'
#
loop_
_entity.id
_entity.type
_entity.pdbx_description
1 polymer ?
#
loop_
_entity_poly.entity_id
_entity_poly.type
_entity_poly.pdbx_seq_one_letter_code
_entity_poly.pdbx_strand_id
1 'polypeptide(L)'
;MAGTEIFSKYSVSSKPAHNKAVNGRSNADQKRPWKIIIADDEAEVHNVTRMVLSDYVFEGRPLQFISAYSAKETEELILNNPDTAIILLDVVMETDDAGLKLSKYIRQNACNQFVRIILRTGQPGKAPEKDVIIEYDINEYKEKTELTVQKLFTTITAALRSYRDLRIIEKSRIGLEQIIKSSAHLFEQQSLKEFAKGVLTQLISILKLDESSVYLQHSGFSAISDKNDFIILAATGKYENAVNHYVSDILSDDMIGYLKQSVAAKQSIFVDDVYVGYFATKNGNQNLLFLKSCANLTQLDRDLIRIFSNNVAIAFENILLHKELIETHKEMLLTLGEVVENRSRDVGKHAYRVSLFCHLLAVKSGLSQEDSDLLRLVSPIHDVGKVAIPDSILLKPGRLTNEEFERIKPHTTIGHDILKNSNRKIMNAAAIVALQH
;
A
#
# COMPACT_ATOMS: atom_id res chain seq x y z
N MET A 1 18.28 33.46 0.36
CA MET A 1 17.97 33.41 -1.06
C MET A 1 18.59 32.12 -1.62
N ALA A 2 17.91 31.04 -1.60
CA ALA A 2 18.22 29.81 -2.34
C ALA A 2 17.04 28.82 -2.10
N GLY A 3 16.04 28.85 -2.96
CA GLY A 3 14.83 27.98 -2.77
C GLY A 3 13.79 28.19 -3.86
N THR A 4 14.22 28.21 -5.16
CA THR A 4 13.23 28.36 -6.26
C THR A 4 13.77 27.82 -7.59
N GLU A 5 14.41 26.65 -7.61
CA GLU A 5 14.91 26.06 -8.87
C GLU A 5 14.79 24.53 -8.95
N ILE A 6 13.67 23.93 -8.53
CA ILE A 6 13.43 22.48 -8.69
C ILE A 6 12.25 22.12 -9.61
N PHE A 7 11.45 23.07 -10.07
CA PHE A 7 10.22 22.79 -10.83
C PHE A 7 10.24 23.05 -12.34
N SER A 8 11.40 23.24 -12.99
CA SER A 8 11.45 23.65 -14.42
C SER A 8 11.95 22.62 -15.41
N LYS A 9 11.92 21.31 -15.13
CA LYS A 9 12.46 20.28 -16.06
C LYS A 9 11.51 19.14 -16.49
N TYR A 10 10.21 19.33 -16.53
CA TYR A 10 9.32 18.36 -17.20
C TYR A 10 8.22 19.07 -17.98
N SER A 11 8.58 19.63 -19.15
CA SER A 11 7.62 19.97 -20.19
C SER A 11 7.60 18.84 -21.21
N VAL A 12 6.57 17.99 -21.18
CA VAL A 12 6.29 17.01 -22.23
C VAL A 12 5.44 17.67 -23.29
N SER A 13 6.00 17.83 -24.51
CA SER A 13 5.28 18.31 -25.69
C SER A 13 4.33 17.20 -26.18
N SER A 14 3.04 17.39 -26.09
CA SER A 14 2.02 16.57 -26.72
C SER A 14 1.65 17.15 -28.09
N LYS A 15 1.97 16.44 -29.17
CA LYS A 15 1.35 16.62 -30.49
C LYS A 15 0.06 15.78 -30.55
N PRO A 16 -1.06 16.30 -31.08
CA PRO A 16 -2.29 15.52 -31.21
C PRO A 16 -2.18 14.56 -32.40
N ALA A 17 -2.41 13.27 -32.16
CA ALA A 17 -2.60 12.27 -33.21
C ALA A 17 -4.07 12.20 -33.64
N HIS A 18 -4.30 12.24 -34.94
CA HIS A 18 -5.61 12.13 -35.56
C HIS A 18 -6.27 10.78 -35.29
N ASN A 19 -7.47 10.82 -34.70
CA ASN A 19 -8.35 9.68 -34.46
C ASN A 19 -9.03 9.25 -35.76
N LYS A 20 -8.76 8.01 -36.22
CA LYS A 20 -9.66 7.28 -37.12
C LYS A 20 -10.68 6.51 -36.26
N ALA A 21 -11.94 6.83 -36.43
CA ALA A 21 -13.07 6.13 -35.84
C ALA A 21 -13.09 4.67 -36.29
N VAL A 22 -13.07 3.74 -35.35
CA VAL A 22 -13.47 2.34 -35.57
C VAL A 22 -14.70 2.09 -34.72
N ASN A 23 -15.84 1.94 -35.37
CA ASN A 23 -17.10 1.50 -34.79
C ASN A 23 -16.97 0.02 -34.40
N GLY A 24 -17.02 -0.24 -33.10
CA GLY A 24 -17.18 -1.56 -32.51
C GLY A 24 -17.69 -1.40 -31.07
N ARG A 25 -18.98 -1.14 -30.93
CA ARG A 25 -19.62 -1.13 -29.59
C ARG A 25 -19.75 -2.57 -29.11
N SER A 26 -18.88 -2.99 -28.21
CA SER A 26 -19.12 -4.15 -27.34
C SER A 26 -19.99 -3.74 -26.14
N ASN A 27 -21.03 -4.51 -25.86
CA ASN A 27 -22.08 -4.29 -24.85
C ASN A 27 -21.63 -4.44 -23.37
N ALA A 28 -20.40 -4.02 -23.00
CA ALA A 28 -19.85 -4.27 -21.66
C ALA A 28 -19.65 -2.99 -20.82
N ASP A 29 -19.99 -1.81 -21.28
CA ASP A 29 -19.66 -0.55 -20.61
C ASP A 29 -20.88 0.39 -20.44
N GLN A 30 -22.02 -0.12 -19.97
CA GLN A 30 -23.04 0.78 -19.45
C GLN A 30 -22.60 1.28 -18.07
N LYS A 31 -21.92 2.42 -18.03
CA LYS A 31 -21.60 3.14 -16.80
C LYS A 31 -22.88 3.36 -16.01
N ARG A 32 -22.89 3.01 -14.71
CA ARG A 32 -24.05 3.20 -13.82
C ARG A 32 -24.60 4.63 -13.95
N PRO A 33 -25.94 4.83 -14.00
CA PRO A 33 -26.53 6.16 -14.13
C PRO A 33 -26.24 7.02 -12.90
N TRP A 34 -26.30 8.35 -13.06
CA TRP A 34 -26.30 9.28 -11.95
C TRP A 34 -27.68 9.31 -11.29
N LYS A 35 -27.77 8.96 -10.01
CA LYS A 35 -29.03 8.97 -9.27
C LYS A 35 -29.37 10.36 -8.80
N ILE A 36 -30.61 10.80 -9.10
CA ILE A 36 -31.19 12.08 -8.67
C ILE A 36 -32.51 11.79 -7.99
N ILE A 37 -32.62 12.20 -6.72
CA ILE A 37 -33.94 12.18 -6.04
C ILE A 37 -34.63 13.49 -6.30
N ILE A 38 -35.93 13.42 -6.66
CA ILE A 38 -36.82 14.55 -6.73
C ILE A 38 -37.78 14.43 -5.54
N ALA A 39 -37.67 15.35 -4.60
CA ALA A 39 -38.49 15.42 -3.39
C ALA A 39 -39.42 16.65 -3.49
N ASP A 40 -40.67 16.42 -3.84
CA ASP A 40 -41.69 17.46 -4.08
C ASP A 40 -43.06 16.79 -3.98
N ASP A 41 -44.02 17.40 -3.31
CA ASP A 41 -45.38 16.85 -3.17
C ASP A 41 -46.23 17.01 -4.43
N GLU A 42 -45.80 17.88 -5.37
CA GLU A 42 -46.47 18.14 -6.64
C GLU A 42 -45.99 17.17 -7.75
N ALA A 43 -46.84 16.23 -8.17
CA ALA A 43 -46.54 15.25 -9.23
C ALA A 43 -46.14 15.89 -10.57
N GLU A 44 -46.67 17.09 -10.88
CA GLU A 44 -46.34 17.82 -12.12
C GLU A 44 -44.87 18.25 -12.15
N VAL A 45 -44.30 18.62 -11.03
CA VAL A 45 -42.87 19.01 -10.90
C VAL A 45 -41.95 17.86 -11.24
N HIS A 46 -42.30 16.64 -10.82
CA HIS A 46 -41.55 15.43 -11.18
C HIS A 46 -41.58 15.17 -12.69
N ASN A 47 -42.77 15.26 -13.30
CA ASN A 47 -42.94 15.02 -14.73
C ASN A 47 -42.18 16.04 -15.58
N VAL A 48 -42.27 17.31 -15.27
CA VAL A 48 -41.60 18.41 -15.97
C VAL A 48 -40.06 18.23 -15.81
N THR A 49 -39.58 17.97 -14.61
CA THR A 49 -38.13 17.76 -14.35
C THR A 49 -37.59 16.58 -15.16
N ARG A 50 -38.31 15.45 -15.17
CA ARG A 50 -37.93 14.27 -15.97
C ARG A 50 -37.95 14.54 -17.46
N MET A 51 -38.99 15.22 -17.97
CA MET A 51 -39.11 15.54 -19.38
C MET A 51 -37.95 16.45 -19.85
N VAL A 52 -37.64 17.49 -19.07
CA VAL A 52 -36.56 18.45 -19.40
C VAL A 52 -35.18 17.80 -19.40
N LEU A 53 -34.93 16.81 -18.55
CA LEU A 53 -33.64 16.18 -18.38
C LEU A 53 -33.54 14.75 -18.98
N SER A 54 -34.55 14.33 -19.77
CA SER A 54 -34.64 12.95 -20.31
C SER A 54 -33.44 12.54 -21.12
N ASP A 55 -32.91 13.45 -21.94
CA ASP A 55 -31.78 13.17 -22.86
C ASP A 55 -30.43 13.64 -22.30
N TYR A 56 -30.42 14.05 -21.01
CA TYR A 56 -29.18 14.57 -20.41
C TYR A 56 -28.22 13.45 -20.08
N VAL A 57 -27.00 13.59 -20.58
CA VAL A 57 -25.87 12.67 -20.32
C VAL A 57 -24.69 13.46 -19.79
N PHE A 58 -24.17 13.06 -18.63
CA PHE A 58 -22.98 13.66 -18.05
C PHE A 58 -21.86 12.62 -17.99
N GLU A 59 -20.73 12.90 -18.66
CA GLU A 59 -19.56 12.00 -18.76
C GLU A 59 -19.91 10.59 -19.29
N GLY A 60 -20.84 10.51 -20.25
CA GLY A 60 -21.29 9.25 -20.85
C GLY A 60 -22.21 8.41 -19.95
N ARG A 61 -22.76 8.99 -18.88
CA ARG A 61 -23.70 8.35 -17.95
C ARG A 61 -25.04 9.08 -17.99
N PRO A 62 -26.16 8.37 -18.19
CA PRO A 62 -27.50 8.95 -18.15
C PRO A 62 -27.92 9.28 -16.71
N LEU A 63 -29.02 10.01 -16.54
CA LEU A 63 -29.64 10.26 -15.26
C LEU A 63 -30.70 9.18 -14.94
N GLN A 64 -30.75 8.81 -13.66
CA GLN A 64 -31.81 7.99 -13.07
C GLN A 64 -32.55 8.81 -12.03
N PHE A 65 -33.85 9.03 -12.26
CA PHE A 65 -34.68 9.79 -11.34
C PHE A 65 -35.47 8.87 -10.42
N ILE A 66 -35.43 9.19 -9.12
CA ILE A 66 -36.20 8.55 -8.07
C ILE A 66 -37.13 9.62 -7.50
N SER A 67 -38.43 9.35 -7.45
CA SER A 67 -39.40 10.28 -6.90
C SER A 67 -39.69 10.00 -5.44
N ALA A 68 -39.84 11.06 -4.67
CA ALA A 68 -40.36 11.09 -3.31
C ALA A 68 -41.40 12.21 -3.19
N TYR A 69 -42.50 11.92 -2.59
CA TYR A 69 -43.64 12.86 -2.46
C TYR A 69 -43.81 13.39 -1.03
N SER A 70 -42.86 13.06 -0.16
CA SER A 70 -42.84 13.51 1.22
C SER A 70 -41.40 13.51 1.79
N ALA A 71 -41.18 14.26 2.86
CA ALA A 71 -39.90 14.26 3.57
C ALA A 71 -39.56 12.86 4.11
N LYS A 72 -40.51 12.15 4.67
CA LYS A 72 -40.32 10.79 5.21
C LYS A 72 -39.93 9.80 4.14
N GLU A 73 -40.57 9.82 2.97
CA GLU A 73 -40.21 8.97 1.83
C GLU A 73 -38.79 9.28 1.35
N THR A 74 -38.41 10.57 1.35
CA THR A 74 -37.06 10.98 0.97
C THR A 74 -36.01 10.46 1.97
N GLU A 75 -36.29 10.47 3.27
CA GLU A 75 -35.40 9.87 4.29
C GLU A 75 -35.12 8.38 4.02
N GLU A 76 -36.19 7.62 3.73
CA GLU A 76 -36.07 6.19 3.41
C GLU A 76 -35.29 5.98 2.10
N LEU A 77 -35.52 6.78 1.09
CA LEU A 77 -34.86 6.68 -0.21
C LEU A 77 -33.35 7.02 -0.13
N ILE A 78 -32.97 8.05 0.64
CA ILE A 78 -31.55 8.42 0.78
C ILE A 78 -30.75 7.38 1.52
N LEU A 79 -31.33 6.73 2.53
CA LEU A 79 -30.70 5.63 3.25
C LEU A 79 -30.50 4.39 2.36
N ASN A 80 -31.48 4.09 1.49
CA ASN A 80 -31.44 2.97 0.57
C ASN A 80 -30.59 3.25 -0.70
N ASN A 81 -30.27 4.52 -0.97
CA ASN A 81 -29.48 4.93 -2.13
C ASN A 81 -28.33 5.87 -1.70
N PRO A 82 -27.30 5.36 -0.99
CA PRO A 82 -26.20 6.18 -0.49
C PRO A 82 -25.33 6.78 -1.61
N ASP A 83 -25.47 6.29 -2.83
CA ASP A 83 -24.83 6.77 -4.06
C ASP A 83 -25.62 7.86 -4.80
N THR A 84 -26.68 8.41 -4.20
CA THR A 84 -27.44 9.54 -4.76
C THR A 84 -26.53 10.75 -4.94
N ALA A 85 -26.48 11.28 -6.17
CA ALA A 85 -25.65 12.42 -6.51
C ALA A 85 -26.30 13.76 -6.16
N ILE A 86 -27.58 13.89 -6.43
CA ILE A 86 -28.33 15.15 -6.26
C ILE A 86 -29.69 14.84 -5.62
N ILE A 87 -30.17 15.77 -4.77
CA ILE A 87 -31.56 15.86 -4.34
C ILE A 87 -32.08 17.21 -4.78
N LEU A 88 -33.11 17.20 -5.61
CA LEU A 88 -33.96 18.37 -5.90
C LEU A 88 -35.03 18.39 -4.85
N LEU A 89 -34.97 19.31 -3.92
CA LEU A 89 -35.76 19.28 -2.69
C LEU A 89 -36.68 20.51 -2.60
N ASP A 90 -37.97 20.30 -2.49
CA ASP A 90 -38.85 21.38 -2.17
C ASP A 90 -38.73 21.80 -0.69
N VAL A 91 -38.84 23.08 -0.43
CA VAL A 91 -38.84 23.65 0.93
C VAL A 91 -40.12 23.29 1.65
N VAL A 92 -41.27 23.45 0.95
CA VAL A 92 -42.61 23.28 1.48
C VAL A 92 -43.18 21.97 0.94
N MET A 93 -43.46 21.04 1.84
CA MET A 93 -44.16 19.77 1.56
C MET A 93 -45.26 19.58 2.64
N GLU A 94 -45.11 18.60 3.55
CA GLU A 94 -46.06 18.38 4.64
C GLU A 94 -46.11 19.55 5.65
N THR A 95 -44.99 20.27 5.78
CA THR A 95 -44.88 21.49 6.58
C THR A 95 -44.09 22.56 5.83
N ASP A 96 -44.27 23.83 6.25
CA ASP A 96 -43.61 24.99 5.62
C ASP A 96 -42.06 24.93 5.61
N ASP A 97 -41.48 24.05 6.40
CA ASP A 97 -40.02 23.89 6.62
C ASP A 97 -39.55 22.45 6.45
N ALA A 98 -40.38 21.57 5.87
CA ALA A 98 -40.07 20.14 5.71
C ALA A 98 -38.75 19.90 4.99
N GLY A 99 -38.50 20.59 3.88
CA GLY A 99 -37.23 20.46 3.14
C GLY A 99 -36.01 20.95 3.92
N LEU A 100 -36.14 21.99 4.73
CA LEU A 100 -35.04 22.46 5.58
C LEU A 100 -34.70 21.44 6.66
N LYS A 101 -35.69 20.89 7.35
CA LYS A 101 -35.52 19.84 8.35
C LYS A 101 -34.89 18.59 7.73
N LEU A 102 -35.32 18.21 6.54
CA LEU A 102 -34.79 17.09 5.80
C LEU A 102 -33.31 17.31 5.39
N SER A 103 -32.94 18.51 4.96
CA SER A 103 -31.53 18.84 4.68
C SER A 103 -30.66 18.63 5.89
N LYS A 104 -31.11 19.08 7.07
CA LYS A 104 -30.40 18.87 8.34
C LYS A 104 -30.29 17.39 8.71
N TYR A 105 -31.38 16.63 8.52
CA TYR A 105 -31.38 15.18 8.72
C TYR A 105 -30.35 14.47 7.83
N ILE A 106 -30.31 14.81 6.54
CA ILE A 106 -29.36 14.23 5.57
C ILE A 106 -27.89 14.47 6.01
N ARG A 107 -27.58 15.68 6.48
CA ARG A 107 -26.23 16.05 6.90
C ARG A 107 -25.83 15.45 8.26
N GLN A 108 -26.74 15.50 9.24
CA GLN A 108 -26.42 15.16 10.64
C GLN A 108 -26.78 13.74 11.02
N ASN A 109 -27.91 13.19 10.57
CA ASN A 109 -28.40 11.87 10.95
C ASN A 109 -27.98 10.79 9.94
N ALA A 110 -28.19 11.02 8.65
CA ALA A 110 -27.75 10.13 7.60
C ALA A 110 -26.25 10.27 7.28
N CYS A 111 -25.57 11.27 7.85
CA CYS A 111 -24.13 11.56 7.68
C CYS A 111 -23.69 11.63 6.20
N ASN A 112 -24.61 12.00 5.30
CA ASN A 112 -24.31 12.10 3.88
C ASN A 112 -23.86 13.52 3.52
N GLN A 113 -22.54 13.73 3.48
CA GLN A 113 -21.93 15.01 3.10
C GLN A 113 -21.69 15.14 1.58
N PHE A 114 -21.83 14.05 0.82
CA PHE A 114 -21.52 14.01 -0.60
C PHE A 114 -22.68 14.45 -1.48
N VAL A 115 -23.91 14.03 -1.15
CA VAL A 115 -25.08 14.38 -1.94
C VAL A 115 -25.24 15.90 -2.06
N ARG A 116 -25.48 16.38 -3.28
CA ARG A 116 -25.72 17.81 -3.55
C ARG A 116 -27.19 18.11 -3.37
N ILE A 117 -27.51 19.00 -2.42
CA ILE A 117 -28.86 19.41 -2.11
C ILE A 117 -29.14 20.73 -2.84
N ILE A 118 -30.15 20.73 -3.71
CA ILE A 118 -30.65 21.90 -4.43
C ILE A 118 -32.07 22.15 -3.91
N LEU A 119 -32.20 23.17 -3.08
CA LEU A 119 -33.52 23.58 -2.61
C LEU A 119 -34.29 24.35 -3.69
N ARG A 120 -35.59 24.04 -3.82
CA ARG A 120 -36.53 24.73 -4.68
C ARG A 120 -37.64 25.28 -3.82
N THR A 121 -38.07 26.51 -4.08
CA THR A 121 -39.16 27.15 -3.34
C THR A 121 -40.13 27.83 -4.28
N GLY A 122 -41.42 27.72 -3.98
CA GLY A 122 -42.49 28.50 -4.62
C GLY A 122 -42.76 29.84 -3.93
N GLN A 123 -42.18 30.07 -2.73
CA GLN A 123 -42.44 31.28 -1.92
C GLN A 123 -41.10 31.93 -1.49
N PRO A 124 -40.49 32.77 -2.35
CA PRO A 124 -39.30 33.52 -1.99
C PRO A 124 -39.60 34.53 -0.88
N GLY A 125 -38.77 34.56 0.16
CA GLY A 125 -38.81 35.65 1.16
C GLY A 125 -39.14 35.23 2.60
N LYS A 126 -39.46 33.95 2.90
CA LYS A 126 -39.66 33.50 4.30
C LYS A 126 -38.34 33.34 5.10
N ALA A 127 -37.21 33.16 4.44
CA ALA A 127 -35.89 33.17 5.08
C ALA A 127 -34.84 33.75 4.11
N PRO A 128 -33.86 34.54 4.59
CA PRO A 128 -32.78 35.04 3.76
C PRO A 128 -32.00 33.86 3.15
N GLU A 129 -31.89 33.83 1.82
CA GLU A 129 -31.19 32.77 1.07
C GLU A 129 -29.82 32.44 1.64
N LYS A 130 -29.07 33.47 2.06
CA LYS A 130 -27.74 33.39 2.60
C LYS A 130 -27.64 32.60 3.89
N ASP A 131 -28.59 32.82 4.81
CA ASP A 131 -28.60 32.16 6.12
C ASP A 131 -28.99 30.68 5.99
N VAL A 132 -29.95 30.40 5.11
CA VAL A 132 -30.41 29.03 4.81
C VAL A 132 -29.31 28.20 4.18
N ILE A 133 -28.53 28.73 3.24
CA ILE A 133 -27.41 28.02 2.59
C ILE A 133 -26.35 27.61 3.62
N ILE A 134 -26.01 28.51 4.55
CA ILE A 134 -24.98 28.27 5.55
C ILE A 134 -25.46 27.34 6.65
N GLU A 135 -26.64 27.58 7.20
CA GLU A 135 -27.18 26.87 8.36
C GLU A 135 -27.49 25.38 8.05
N TYR A 136 -27.97 25.12 6.84
CA TYR A 136 -28.44 23.77 6.43
C TYR A 136 -27.48 23.05 5.50
N ASP A 137 -26.29 23.62 5.22
CA ASP A 137 -25.27 23.06 4.32
C ASP A 137 -25.86 22.59 2.98
N ILE A 138 -26.66 23.47 2.36
CA ILE A 138 -27.22 23.23 1.03
C ILE A 138 -26.30 23.82 -0.05
N ASN A 139 -26.36 23.25 -1.25
CA ASN A 139 -25.45 23.62 -2.33
C ASN A 139 -25.99 24.73 -3.21
N GLU A 140 -27.30 24.81 -3.32
CA GLU A 140 -27.95 25.83 -4.13
C GLU A 140 -29.40 26.05 -3.67
N TYR A 141 -29.85 27.28 -3.73
CA TYR A 141 -31.24 27.70 -3.44
C TYR A 141 -31.83 28.35 -4.68
N LYS A 142 -32.99 27.90 -5.17
CA LYS A 142 -33.61 28.37 -6.40
C LYS A 142 -35.13 28.56 -6.23
N GLU A 143 -35.63 29.63 -6.82
CA GLU A 143 -37.07 29.78 -6.97
C GLU A 143 -37.61 28.84 -8.06
N LYS A 144 -38.76 28.18 -7.83
CA LYS A 144 -39.40 27.31 -8.84
C LYS A 144 -39.64 28.05 -10.16
N THR A 145 -39.96 29.33 -10.09
CA THR A 145 -40.20 30.22 -11.26
C THR A 145 -38.94 30.61 -12.02
N GLU A 146 -37.79 30.58 -11.39
CA GLU A 146 -36.50 30.92 -12.02
C GLU A 146 -35.85 29.76 -12.77
N LEU A 147 -36.28 28.53 -12.52
CA LEU A 147 -35.67 27.32 -13.12
C LEU A 147 -36.15 27.15 -14.57
N THR A 148 -35.68 28.04 -15.45
CA THR A 148 -35.76 27.78 -16.89
C THR A 148 -34.97 26.50 -17.25
N VAL A 149 -35.33 25.89 -18.39
CA VAL A 149 -34.63 24.69 -18.91
C VAL A 149 -33.11 24.87 -18.87
N GLN A 150 -32.62 26.00 -19.34
CA GLN A 150 -31.16 26.30 -19.40
C GLN A 150 -30.54 26.46 -18.01
N LYS A 151 -31.23 27.10 -17.05
CA LYS A 151 -30.77 27.23 -15.67
C LYS A 151 -30.74 25.87 -14.98
N LEU A 152 -31.73 24.99 -15.18
CA LEU A 152 -31.78 23.66 -14.63
C LEU A 152 -30.56 22.81 -15.13
N PHE A 153 -30.27 22.84 -16.43
CA PHE A 153 -29.10 22.19 -17.02
C PHE A 153 -27.78 22.64 -16.34
N THR A 154 -27.60 23.93 -16.18
CA THR A 154 -26.39 24.50 -15.59
C THR A 154 -26.21 24.06 -14.13
N THR A 155 -27.31 24.13 -13.36
CA THR A 155 -27.35 23.74 -11.96
C THR A 155 -27.06 22.24 -11.78
N ILE A 156 -27.72 21.37 -12.54
CA ILE A 156 -27.45 19.92 -12.48
C ILE A 156 -26.01 19.61 -12.89
N THR A 157 -25.51 20.27 -13.93
CA THR A 157 -24.09 20.06 -14.38
C THR A 157 -23.11 20.47 -13.29
N ALA A 158 -23.32 21.62 -12.63
CA ALA A 158 -22.45 22.09 -11.55
C ALA A 158 -22.51 21.15 -10.33
N ALA A 159 -23.71 20.72 -9.97
CA ALA A 159 -23.92 19.80 -8.85
C ALA A 159 -23.29 18.41 -9.11
N LEU A 160 -23.43 17.84 -10.31
CA LEU A 160 -22.80 16.57 -10.68
C LEU A 160 -21.27 16.68 -10.67
N ARG A 161 -20.69 17.78 -11.18
CA ARG A 161 -19.25 18.02 -11.08
C ARG A 161 -18.78 18.05 -9.63
N SER A 162 -19.46 18.83 -8.81
CA SER A 162 -19.14 18.94 -7.38
C SER A 162 -19.22 17.58 -6.66
N TYR A 163 -20.29 16.81 -6.90
CA TYR A 163 -20.44 15.46 -6.34
C TYR A 163 -19.31 14.54 -6.78
N ARG A 164 -19.03 14.48 -8.09
CA ARG A 164 -17.93 13.68 -8.65
C ARG A 164 -16.59 14.03 -8.01
N ASP A 165 -16.28 15.31 -7.93
CA ASP A 165 -14.97 15.77 -7.41
C ASP A 165 -14.81 15.42 -5.93
N LEU A 166 -15.88 15.57 -5.12
CA LEU A 166 -15.86 15.14 -3.73
C LEU A 166 -15.71 13.62 -3.57
N ARG A 167 -16.38 12.83 -4.42
CA ARG A 167 -16.23 11.37 -4.40
C ARG A 167 -14.82 10.93 -4.79
N ILE A 168 -14.17 11.63 -5.73
CA ILE A 168 -12.76 11.39 -6.09
C ILE A 168 -11.85 11.71 -4.91
N ILE A 169 -12.05 12.86 -4.24
CA ILE A 169 -11.23 13.23 -3.07
C ILE A 169 -11.39 12.20 -1.96
N GLU A 170 -12.61 11.77 -1.66
CA GLU A 170 -12.85 10.77 -0.60
C GLU A 170 -12.25 9.40 -0.95
N LYS A 171 -12.40 8.96 -2.19
CA LYS A 171 -11.74 7.72 -2.66
C LYS A 171 -10.22 7.82 -2.53
N SER A 172 -9.64 8.98 -2.87
CA SER A 172 -8.21 9.24 -2.70
C SER A 172 -7.78 9.16 -1.23
N ARG A 173 -8.57 9.79 -0.34
CA ARG A 173 -8.31 9.79 1.11
C ARG A 173 -8.31 8.37 1.67
N ILE A 174 -9.35 7.59 1.36
CA ILE A 174 -9.47 6.18 1.79
C ILE A 174 -8.30 5.35 1.24
N GLY A 175 -7.97 5.52 -0.04
CA GLY A 175 -6.85 4.82 -0.66
C GLY A 175 -5.51 5.13 -0.01
N LEU A 176 -5.24 6.41 0.28
CA LEU A 176 -4.02 6.83 0.98
C LEU A 176 -3.97 6.30 2.42
N GLU A 177 -5.08 6.33 3.16
CA GLU A 177 -5.14 5.73 4.50
C GLU A 177 -4.83 4.23 4.48
N GLN A 178 -5.35 3.50 3.48
CA GLN A 178 -5.04 2.09 3.31
C GLN A 178 -3.56 1.87 2.99
N ILE A 179 -2.97 2.69 2.11
CA ILE A 179 -1.54 2.62 1.79
C ILE A 179 -0.70 2.85 3.04
N ILE A 180 -1.02 3.86 3.87
CA ILE A 180 -0.28 4.15 5.11
C ILE A 180 -0.35 2.96 6.07
N LYS A 181 -1.55 2.42 6.33
CA LYS A 181 -1.75 1.25 7.21
C LYS A 181 -1.01 0.01 6.70
N SER A 182 -1.10 -0.23 5.40
CA SER A 182 -0.46 -1.37 4.75
C SER A 182 1.07 -1.28 4.79
N SER A 183 1.61 -0.08 4.58
CA SER A 183 3.06 0.15 4.61
C SER A 183 3.66 -0.18 5.98
N ALA A 184 2.97 0.15 7.09
CA ALA A 184 3.44 -0.19 8.43
C ALA A 184 3.68 -1.70 8.59
N HIS A 185 2.73 -2.53 8.15
CA HIS A 185 2.88 -3.99 8.20
C HIS A 185 3.98 -4.52 7.28
N LEU A 186 4.22 -3.87 6.13
CA LEU A 186 5.30 -4.28 5.22
C LEU A 186 6.69 -4.04 5.83
N PHE A 187 6.85 -2.97 6.61
CA PHE A 187 8.12 -2.67 7.29
C PHE A 187 8.45 -3.61 8.45
N GLU A 188 7.47 -4.31 9.01
CA GLU A 188 7.66 -5.30 10.09
C GLU A 188 8.10 -6.68 9.59
N GLN A 189 7.98 -6.95 8.30
CA GLN A 189 8.30 -8.27 7.73
C GLN A 189 9.81 -8.49 7.71
N GLN A 190 10.24 -9.65 8.23
CA GLN A 190 11.66 -10.06 8.28
C GLN A 190 12.02 -11.01 7.13
N SER A 191 11.05 -11.57 6.43
CA SER A 191 11.21 -12.53 5.35
C SER A 191 10.76 -11.95 4.01
N LEU A 192 11.59 -12.08 2.97
CA LEU A 192 11.23 -11.66 1.60
C LEU A 192 9.96 -12.33 1.08
N LYS A 193 9.72 -13.59 1.47
CA LYS A 193 8.52 -14.34 1.04
C LYS A 193 7.24 -13.79 1.66
N GLU A 194 7.26 -13.53 2.96
CA GLU A 194 6.12 -12.93 3.68
C GLU A 194 5.87 -11.50 3.20
N PHE A 195 6.93 -10.73 3.00
CA PHE A 195 6.87 -9.40 2.41
C PHE A 195 6.19 -9.45 1.02
N ALA A 196 6.65 -10.32 0.13
CA ALA A 196 6.10 -10.46 -1.23
C ALA A 196 4.60 -10.82 -1.20
N LYS A 197 4.19 -11.72 -0.29
CA LYS A 197 2.78 -12.08 -0.07
C LYS A 197 1.97 -10.87 0.45
N GLY A 198 2.52 -10.15 1.41
CA GLY A 198 1.90 -8.94 1.96
C GLY A 198 1.67 -7.88 0.88
N VAL A 199 2.67 -7.60 0.05
CA VAL A 199 2.59 -6.66 -1.09
C VAL A 199 1.44 -7.01 -2.03
N LEU A 200 1.34 -8.26 -2.47
CA LEU A 200 0.26 -8.70 -3.36
C LEU A 200 -1.12 -8.55 -2.71
N THR A 201 -1.26 -8.96 -1.46
CA THR A 201 -2.52 -8.87 -0.72
C THR A 201 -2.99 -7.42 -0.59
N GLN A 202 -2.10 -6.51 -0.23
CA GLN A 202 -2.41 -5.11 -0.04
C GLN A 202 -2.73 -4.41 -1.37
N LEU A 203 -1.99 -4.73 -2.42
CA LEU A 203 -2.24 -4.16 -3.73
C LEU A 203 -3.62 -4.54 -4.27
N ILE A 204 -4.02 -5.80 -4.11
CA ILE A 204 -5.37 -6.25 -4.47
C ILE A 204 -6.44 -5.53 -3.62
N SER A 205 -6.16 -5.29 -2.33
CA SER A 205 -7.06 -4.54 -1.45
C SER A 205 -7.26 -3.09 -1.93
N ILE A 206 -6.20 -2.42 -2.34
CA ILE A 206 -6.24 -1.07 -2.92
C ILE A 206 -7.09 -1.04 -4.19
N LEU A 207 -6.95 -2.05 -5.06
CA LEU A 207 -7.69 -2.16 -6.31
C LEU A 207 -9.19 -2.49 -6.13
N LYS A 208 -9.57 -3.10 -5.00
CA LYS A 208 -10.97 -3.43 -4.67
C LYS A 208 -11.74 -2.27 -4.05
N LEU A 209 -11.19 -1.09 -3.93
CA LEU A 209 -11.87 0.11 -3.39
C LEU A 209 -13.07 0.58 -4.24
N ASP A 210 -13.20 0.09 -5.47
CA ASP A 210 -14.34 0.38 -6.31
C ASP A 210 -15.37 -0.75 -6.20
N GLU A 211 -16.52 -0.49 -5.56
CA GLU A 211 -17.66 -1.43 -5.46
C GLU A 211 -18.21 -1.85 -6.83
N SER A 212 -17.85 -1.12 -7.90
CA SER A 212 -18.23 -1.44 -9.27
C SER A 212 -17.38 -2.55 -9.92
N SER A 213 -16.27 -2.96 -9.32
CA SER A 213 -15.41 -4.04 -9.84
C SER A 213 -15.85 -5.42 -9.34
N VAL A 214 -17.14 -5.74 -9.51
CA VAL A 214 -17.68 -7.08 -9.26
C VAL A 214 -16.98 -8.06 -10.20
N TYR A 215 -16.17 -8.99 -9.62
CA TYR A 215 -15.58 -10.19 -10.26
C TYR A 215 -14.35 -10.07 -11.18
N LEU A 216 -13.54 -9.02 -11.14
CA LEU A 216 -12.21 -9.14 -11.71
C LEU A 216 -11.27 -9.84 -10.70
N GLN A 217 -11.01 -11.13 -10.91
CA GLN A 217 -9.95 -11.84 -10.19
C GLN A 217 -8.61 -11.31 -10.67
N HIS A 218 -8.07 -10.33 -9.95
CA HIS A 218 -6.70 -9.87 -10.19
C HIS A 218 -5.75 -11.04 -9.94
N SER A 219 -4.95 -11.36 -10.93
CA SER A 219 -3.94 -12.40 -10.85
C SER A 219 -2.57 -11.76 -10.95
N GLY A 220 -1.65 -12.14 -10.09
CA GLY A 220 -0.33 -11.55 -10.10
C GLY A 220 0.70 -12.33 -9.28
N PHE A 221 1.93 -11.88 -9.35
CA PHE A 221 3.02 -12.42 -8.56
C PHE A 221 4.07 -11.34 -8.23
N SER A 222 4.86 -11.60 -7.21
CA SER A 222 6.10 -10.89 -6.91
C SER A 222 7.28 -11.83 -7.12
N ALA A 223 8.33 -11.36 -7.82
CA ALA A 223 9.50 -12.14 -8.15
C ALA A 223 10.78 -11.35 -7.91
N ILE A 224 11.86 -12.05 -7.57
CA ILE A 224 13.20 -11.49 -7.35
C ILE A 224 14.16 -11.99 -8.42
N SER A 225 15.14 -11.17 -8.79
CA SER A 225 16.17 -11.56 -9.75
C SER A 225 17.03 -12.73 -9.22
N ASP A 226 17.20 -13.73 -10.08
CA ASP A 226 18.12 -14.85 -9.88
C ASP A 226 18.86 -15.13 -11.20
N LYS A 227 20.18 -14.96 -11.20
CA LYS A 227 21.03 -15.08 -12.41
C LYS A 227 20.51 -14.20 -13.55
N ASN A 228 19.92 -14.81 -14.59
CA ASN A 228 19.41 -14.14 -15.79
C ASN A 228 17.88 -14.15 -15.88
N ASP A 229 17.16 -14.56 -14.82
CA ASP A 229 15.72 -14.65 -14.76
C ASP A 229 15.18 -14.15 -13.41
N PHE A 230 13.93 -14.38 -13.13
CA PHE A 230 13.25 -14.02 -11.88
C PHE A 230 12.56 -15.23 -11.28
N ILE A 231 12.77 -15.46 -9.97
CA ILE A 231 12.07 -16.49 -9.20
C ILE A 231 10.85 -15.88 -8.52
N ILE A 232 9.69 -16.51 -8.67
CA ILE A 232 8.43 -16.09 -8.06
C ILE A 232 8.44 -16.41 -6.56
N LEU A 233 8.36 -15.37 -5.72
CA LEU A 233 8.34 -15.47 -4.25
C LEU A 233 6.93 -15.64 -3.70
N ALA A 234 5.96 -14.97 -4.30
CA ALA A 234 4.55 -15.02 -3.93
C ALA A 234 3.67 -14.80 -5.16
N ALA A 235 2.51 -15.43 -5.16
CA ALA A 235 1.58 -15.36 -6.29
C ALA A 235 0.12 -15.44 -5.82
N THR A 236 -0.81 -15.00 -6.67
CA THR A 236 -2.25 -15.02 -6.43
C THR A 236 -3.04 -15.27 -7.71
N GLY A 237 -4.29 -15.74 -7.54
CA GLY A 237 -5.17 -16.06 -8.66
C GLY A 237 -4.60 -17.19 -9.52
N LYS A 238 -4.60 -17.01 -10.84
CA LYS A 238 -4.12 -18.05 -11.76
C LYS A 238 -2.64 -18.43 -11.62
N TYR A 239 -1.85 -17.61 -10.92
CA TYR A 239 -0.41 -17.86 -10.70
C TYR A 239 -0.11 -18.50 -9.35
N GLU A 240 -1.11 -18.87 -8.55
CA GLU A 240 -0.93 -19.35 -7.17
C GLU A 240 0.04 -20.54 -7.07
N ASN A 241 0.02 -21.44 -8.05
CA ASN A 241 0.91 -22.60 -8.11
C ASN A 241 2.31 -22.29 -8.70
N ALA A 242 2.58 -21.06 -9.08
CA ALA A 242 3.84 -20.66 -9.70
C ALA A 242 4.95 -20.27 -8.71
N VAL A 243 4.70 -20.33 -7.42
CA VAL A 243 5.69 -20.00 -6.38
C VAL A 243 6.90 -20.93 -6.48
N ASN A 244 8.11 -20.38 -6.39
CA ASN A 244 9.41 -21.03 -6.57
C ASN A 244 9.71 -21.51 -8.02
N HIS A 245 8.94 -21.10 -9.02
CA HIS A 245 9.24 -21.31 -10.43
C HIS A 245 9.85 -20.04 -11.03
N TYR A 246 10.55 -20.21 -12.15
CA TYR A 246 11.05 -19.08 -12.92
C TYR A 246 9.92 -18.43 -13.73
N VAL A 247 10.01 -17.12 -13.89
CA VAL A 247 9.01 -16.35 -14.63
C VAL A 247 8.95 -16.77 -16.08
N SER A 248 10.08 -17.13 -16.69
CA SER A 248 10.17 -17.64 -18.05
C SER A 248 9.37 -18.94 -18.27
N ASP A 249 9.19 -19.77 -17.26
CA ASP A 249 8.45 -21.02 -17.34
C ASP A 249 6.93 -20.82 -17.26
N ILE A 250 6.48 -19.66 -16.80
CA ILE A 250 5.08 -19.40 -16.43
C ILE A 250 4.39 -18.43 -17.40
N LEU A 251 5.11 -17.44 -17.92
CA LEU A 251 4.54 -16.39 -18.75
C LEU A 251 4.71 -16.68 -20.25
N SER A 252 3.77 -16.16 -21.05
CA SER A 252 3.91 -16.11 -22.51
C SER A 252 4.98 -15.11 -22.92
N ASP A 253 5.51 -15.27 -24.14
CA ASP A 253 6.56 -14.41 -24.69
C ASP A 253 6.19 -12.93 -24.69
N ASP A 254 4.93 -12.58 -24.98
CA ASP A 254 4.43 -11.20 -24.94
C ASP A 254 4.56 -10.62 -23.54
N MET A 255 4.16 -11.38 -22.52
CA MET A 255 4.23 -10.94 -21.11
C MET A 255 5.69 -10.82 -20.63
N ILE A 256 6.55 -11.74 -21.05
CA ILE A 256 8.00 -11.63 -20.82
C ILE A 256 8.56 -10.38 -21.51
N GLY A 257 8.03 -10.00 -22.68
CA GLY A 257 8.36 -8.75 -23.36
C GLY A 257 8.12 -7.51 -22.49
N TYR A 258 6.96 -7.44 -21.80
CA TYR A 258 6.64 -6.32 -20.89
C TYR A 258 7.57 -6.29 -19.67
N LEU A 259 7.91 -7.45 -19.11
CA LEU A 259 8.88 -7.52 -18.00
C LEU A 259 10.25 -7.00 -18.46
N LYS A 260 10.76 -7.47 -19.59
CA LYS A 260 12.04 -7.00 -20.17
C LYS A 260 12.03 -5.51 -20.46
N GLN A 261 10.92 -4.97 -20.96
CA GLN A 261 10.75 -3.53 -21.16
C GLN A 261 10.86 -2.74 -19.85
N SER A 262 10.18 -3.19 -18.81
CA SER A 262 10.22 -2.56 -17.47
C SER A 262 11.63 -2.61 -16.88
N VAL A 263 12.31 -3.75 -16.96
CA VAL A 263 13.69 -3.95 -16.50
C VAL A 263 14.68 -3.06 -17.24
N ALA A 264 14.58 -3.01 -18.59
CA ALA A 264 15.47 -2.19 -19.42
C ALA A 264 15.27 -0.69 -19.16
N ALA A 265 14.01 -0.27 -19.00
CA ALA A 265 13.67 1.12 -18.66
C ALA A 265 13.95 1.48 -17.20
N LYS A 266 14.18 0.48 -16.32
CA LYS A 266 14.29 0.64 -14.86
C LYS A 266 13.11 1.40 -14.25
N GLN A 267 11.91 1.16 -14.77
CA GLN A 267 10.69 1.85 -14.39
C GLN A 267 9.50 0.89 -14.36
N SER A 268 8.55 1.17 -13.46
CA SER A 268 7.26 0.50 -13.48
C SER A 268 6.43 0.97 -14.68
N ILE A 269 5.73 0.05 -15.34
CA ILE A 269 4.95 0.33 -16.54
C ILE A 269 3.51 -0.18 -16.42
N PHE A 270 2.60 0.49 -17.13
CA PHE A 270 1.24 0.02 -17.41
C PHE A 270 1.14 -0.18 -18.92
N VAL A 271 0.87 -1.41 -19.33
CA VAL A 271 0.72 -1.76 -20.76
C VAL A 271 -0.52 -2.63 -20.89
N ASP A 272 -1.46 -2.23 -21.74
CA ASP A 272 -2.73 -2.90 -21.96
C ASP A 272 -3.50 -3.15 -20.65
N ASP A 273 -3.68 -4.42 -20.27
CA ASP A 273 -4.32 -4.87 -19.04
C ASP A 273 -3.33 -5.31 -17.94
N VAL A 274 -2.04 -4.97 -18.11
CA VAL A 274 -0.94 -5.42 -17.25
C VAL A 274 -0.27 -4.25 -16.55
N TYR A 275 0.03 -4.42 -15.28
CA TYR A 275 0.98 -3.60 -14.54
C TYR A 275 2.24 -4.40 -14.21
N VAL A 276 3.39 -3.83 -14.51
CA VAL A 276 4.70 -4.33 -14.09
C VAL A 276 5.37 -3.30 -13.19
N GLY A 277 5.44 -3.60 -11.90
CA GLY A 277 6.21 -2.83 -10.93
C GLY A 277 7.66 -3.27 -10.95
N TYR A 278 8.58 -2.33 -11.09
CA TYR A 278 10.03 -2.56 -11.04
C TYR A 278 10.63 -1.87 -9.82
N PHE A 279 11.36 -2.64 -9.02
CA PHE A 279 12.06 -2.18 -7.83
C PHE A 279 13.49 -2.67 -7.85
N ALA A 280 14.45 -1.77 -7.74
CA ALA A 280 15.87 -2.12 -7.67
C ALA A 280 16.51 -1.46 -6.46
N THR A 281 17.41 -2.21 -5.81
CA THR A 281 18.26 -1.68 -4.75
C THR A 281 19.56 -1.11 -5.32
N LYS A 282 20.28 -0.32 -4.52
CA LYS A 282 21.60 0.20 -4.87
C LYS A 282 22.61 -0.90 -5.16
N ASN A 283 22.46 -2.07 -4.53
CA ASN A 283 23.33 -3.24 -4.69
C ASN A 283 22.97 -4.10 -5.92
N GLY A 284 22.03 -3.64 -6.78
CA GLY A 284 21.69 -4.32 -8.02
C GLY A 284 20.63 -5.43 -7.90
N ASN A 285 20.11 -5.72 -6.71
CA ASN A 285 18.99 -6.65 -6.56
C ASN A 285 17.73 -6.04 -7.17
N GLN A 286 17.03 -6.83 -8.00
CA GLN A 286 15.82 -6.41 -8.68
C GLN A 286 14.64 -7.24 -8.20
N ASN A 287 13.49 -6.60 -8.04
CA ASN A 287 12.24 -7.23 -7.72
C ASN A 287 11.17 -6.76 -8.71
N LEU A 288 10.33 -7.68 -9.14
CA LEU A 288 9.22 -7.42 -10.04
C LEU A 288 7.90 -7.72 -9.36
N LEU A 289 6.93 -6.89 -9.63
CA LEU A 289 5.54 -7.07 -9.25
C LEU A 289 4.70 -7.11 -10.53
N PHE A 290 4.11 -8.24 -10.82
CA PHE A 290 3.28 -8.42 -12.02
C PHE A 290 1.82 -8.55 -11.62
N LEU A 291 0.95 -7.76 -12.26
CA LEU A 291 -0.49 -7.83 -12.10
C LEU A 291 -1.17 -7.84 -13.46
N LYS A 292 -2.15 -8.71 -13.61
CA LYS A 292 -3.05 -8.78 -14.76
C LYS A 292 -4.46 -8.33 -14.39
N SER A 293 -5.27 -7.95 -15.39
CA SER A 293 -6.63 -7.43 -15.25
C SER A 293 -6.67 -5.97 -14.78
N CYS A 294 -5.76 -5.15 -15.31
CA CYS A 294 -5.62 -3.72 -15.01
C CYS A 294 -6.27 -2.80 -16.08
N ALA A 295 -7.05 -3.34 -17.03
CA ALA A 295 -7.59 -2.58 -18.16
C ALA A 295 -8.52 -1.41 -17.75
N ASN A 296 -9.30 -1.58 -16.67
CA ASN A 296 -10.33 -0.61 -16.25
C ASN A 296 -9.88 0.31 -15.11
N LEU A 297 -8.57 0.40 -14.85
CA LEU A 297 -8.05 1.27 -13.80
C LEU A 297 -8.21 2.74 -14.18
N THR A 298 -8.82 3.51 -13.28
CA THR A 298 -8.88 4.97 -13.39
C THR A 298 -7.49 5.59 -13.20
N GLN A 299 -7.34 6.86 -13.56
CA GLN A 299 -6.07 7.58 -13.28
C GLN A 299 -5.74 7.59 -11.78
N LEU A 300 -6.75 7.75 -10.93
CA LEU A 300 -6.59 7.67 -9.48
C LEU A 300 -6.04 6.31 -9.02
N ASP A 301 -6.59 5.20 -9.54
CA ASP A 301 -6.11 3.87 -9.18
C ASP A 301 -4.63 3.67 -9.57
N ARG A 302 -4.25 4.16 -10.75
CA ARG A 302 -2.84 4.13 -11.22
C ARG A 302 -1.92 4.96 -10.32
N ASP A 303 -2.38 6.12 -9.85
CA ASP A 303 -1.60 6.98 -8.96
C ASP A 303 -1.47 6.35 -7.56
N LEU A 304 -2.52 5.72 -7.03
CA LEU A 304 -2.47 4.96 -5.77
C LEU A 304 -1.51 3.76 -5.88
N ILE A 305 -1.56 2.99 -6.97
CA ILE A 305 -0.61 1.90 -7.23
C ILE A 305 0.83 2.43 -7.27
N ARG A 306 1.07 3.57 -7.90
CA ARG A 306 2.41 4.18 -7.99
C ARG A 306 2.93 4.59 -6.61
N ILE A 307 2.09 5.24 -5.78
CA ILE A 307 2.45 5.62 -4.41
C ILE A 307 2.75 4.36 -3.57
N PHE A 308 1.88 3.36 -3.62
CA PHE A 308 2.10 2.10 -2.92
C PHE A 308 3.39 1.41 -3.37
N SER A 309 3.65 1.37 -4.67
CA SER A 309 4.85 0.78 -5.25
C SER A 309 6.14 1.46 -4.77
N ASN A 310 6.13 2.78 -4.58
CA ASN A 310 7.27 3.49 -3.99
C ASN A 310 7.52 3.05 -2.53
N ASN A 311 6.46 2.88 -1.74
CA ASN A 311 6.59 2.36 -0.38
C ASN A 311 7.11 0.92 -0.34
N VAL A 312 6.66 0.08 -1.29
CA VAL A 312 7.16 -1.28 -1.48
C VAL A 312 8.66 -1.28 -1.80
N ALA A 313 9.12 -0.38 -2.66
CA ALA A 313 10.54 -0.25 -3.00
C ALA A 313 11.39 0.08 -1.75
N ILE A 314 10.94 1.03 -0.93
CA ILE A 314 11.62 1.40 0.32
C ILE A 314 11.63 0.24 1.32
N ALA A 315 10.50 -0.45 1.50
CA ALA A 315 10.40 -1.59 2.41
C ALA A 315 11.29 -2.76 1.95
N PHE A 316 11.33 -3.03 0.66
CA PHE A 316 12.20 -4.04 0.06
C PHE A 316 13.69 -3.73 0.29
N GLU A 317 14.11 -2.49 0.04
CA GLU A 317 15.49 -2.06 0.32
C GLU A 317 15.85 -2.22 1.81
N ASN A 318 14.95 -1.84 2.72
CA ASN A 318 15.15 -2.01 4.17
C ASN A 318 15.34 -3.47 4.58
N ILE A 319 14.54 -4.40 4.04
CA ILE A 319 14.68 -5.85 4.33
C ILE A 319 16.05 -6.35 3.86
N LEU A 320 16.47 -5.97 2.66
CA LEU A 320 17.75 -6.39 2.12
C LEU A 320 18.94 -5.80 2.90
N LEU A 321 18.88 -4.51 3.27
CA LEU A 321 19.88 -3.86 4.10
C LEU A 321 19.97 -4.51 5.48
N HIS A 322 18.83 -4.87 6.08
CA HIS A 322 18.83 -5.58 7.35
C HIS A 322 19.48 -6.96 7.25
N LYS A 323 19.19 -7.69 6.17
CA LYS A 323 19.84 -8.99 5.90
C LYS A 323 21.36 -8.85 5.70
N GLU A 324 21.78 -7.87 4.91
CA GLU A 324 23.20 -7.57 4.68
C GLU A 324 23.92 -7.21 6.00
N LEU A 325 23.27 -6.42 6.86
CA LEU A 325 23.79 -6.08 8.17
C LEU A 325 24.00 -7.32 9.05
N ILE A 326 23.05 -8.25 9.08
CA ILE A 326 23.17 -9.50 9.83
C ILE A 326 24.34 -10.34 9.30
N GLU A 327 24.45 -10.50 7.97
CA GLU A 327 25.55 -11.27 7.37
C GLU A 327 26.91 -10.59 7.64
N THR A 328 26.98 -9.26 7.58
CA THR A 328 28.20 -8.51 7.92
C THR A 328 28.59 -8.72 9.40
N HIS A 329 27.63 -8.71 10.32
CA HIS A 329 27.91 -9.00 11.74
C HIS A 329 28.43 -10.42 11.93
N LYS A 330 27.88 -11.43 11.23
CA LYS A 330 28.36 -12.81 11.26
C LYS A 330 29.80 -12.89 10.79
N GLU A 331 30.13 -12.28 9.66
CA GLU A 331 31.48 -12.28 9.10
C GLU A 331 32.48 -11.60 10.05
N MET A 332 32.12 -10.45 10.64
CA MET A 332 32.95 -9.75 11.61
C MET A 332 33.23 -10.59 12.85
N LEU A 333 32.22 -11.24 13.43
CA LEU A 333 32.41 -12.08 14.63
C LEU A 333 33.23 -13.32 14.33
N LEU A 334 33.03 -13.96 13.17
CA LEU A 334 33.86 -15.07 12.71
C LEU A 334 35.32 -14.63 12.52
N THR A 335 35.54 -13.51 11.83
CA THR A 335 36.90 -12.99 11.61
C THR A 335 37.61 -12.65 12.92
N LEU A 336 36.91 -12.03 13.89
CA LEU A 336 37.46 -11.74 15.21
C LEU A 336 37.83 -13.04 15.96
N GLY A 337 36.93 -14.05 15.91
CA GLY A 337 37.24 -15.37 16.48
C GLY A 337 38.50 -16.02 15.87
N GLU A 338 38.60 -16.01 14.54
CA GLU A 338 39.73 -16.53 13.82
C GLU A 338 41.06 -15.78 14.14
N VAL A 339 40.98 -14.45 14.30
CA VAL A 339 42.15 -13.65 14.69
C VAL A 339 42.69 -14.05 16.08
N VAL A 340 41.76 -14.27 17.03
CA VAL A 340 42.14 -14.72 18.39
C VAL A 340 42.70 -16.15 18.38
N GLU A 341 42.09 -17.06 17.62
CA GLU A 341 42.54 -18.44 17.48
C GLU A 341 43.91 -18.56 16.80
N ASN A 342 44.15 -17.79 15.73
CA ASN A 342 45.44 -17.76 15.04
C ASN A 342 46.59 -17.37 15.97
N ARG A 343 46.32 -16.58 17.03
CA ARG A 343 47.32 -16.28 18.07
C ARG A 343 47.72 -17.51 18.90
N SER A 344 46.79 -18.47 19.09
CA SER A 344 47.05 -19.73 19.82
C SER A 344 47.54 -20.87 18.93
N ARG A 345 47.91 -20.62 17.66
CA ARG A 345 48.33 -21.63 16.65
C ARG A 345 47.27 -22.70 16.35
N ASP A 346 46.03 -22.45 16.68
CA ASP A 346 44.91 -23.34 16.34
C ASP A 346 44.54 -23.09 14.87
N VAL A 347 45.23 -23.78 13.97
CA VAL A 347 45.11 -23.56 12.52
C VAL A 347 43.95 -24.39 12.01
N GLY A 348 42.86 -23.73 11.58
CA GLY A 348 41.91 -24.42 10.74
C GLY A 348 40.42 -24.25 11.05
N LYS A 349 39.87 -23.02 10.96
CA LYS A 349 38.40 -22.76 10.98
C LYS A 349 37.71 -23.33 12.23
N HIS A 350 38.37 -23.33 13.38
CA HIS A 350 37.79 -23.83 14.63
C HIS A 350 36.56 -22.99 15.02
N ALA A 351 36.67 -21.67 15.06
CA ALA A 351 35.56 -20.75 15.33
C ALA A 351 34.33 -21.04 14.44
N TYR A 352 34.56 -21.28 13.15
CA TYR A 352 33.51 -21.65 12.22
C TYR A 352 32.84 -23.00 12.58
N ARG A 353 33.64 -24.03 12.88
CA ARG A 353 33.12 -25.34 13.29
C ARG A 353 32.34 -25.24 14.60
N VAL A 354 32.87 -24.52 15.60
CA VAL A 354 32.17 -24.26 16.87
C VAL A 354 30.80 -23.62 16.62
N SER A 355 30.74 -22.62 15.75
CA SER A 355 29.45 -21.96 15.43
C SER A 355 28.43 -22.95 14.87
N LEU A 356 28.84 -23.86 13.98
CA LEU A 356 27.95 -24.87 13.41
C LEU A 356 27.48 -25.90 14.43
N PHE A 357 28.43 -26.40 15.28
CA PHE A 357 28.08 -27.36 16.30
C PHE A 357 27.18 -26.79 17.39
N CYS A 358 27.45 -25.56 17.84
CA CYS A 358 26.59 -24.87 18.80
C CYS A 358 25.18 -24.70 18.26
N HIS A 359 25.00 -24.30 16.99
CA HIS A 359 23.71 -24.21 16.36
C HIS A 359 22.99 -25.55 16.28
N LEU A 360 23.67 -26.60 15.81
CA LEU A 360 23.10 -27.94 15.68
C LEU A 360 22.65 -28.49 17.05
N LEU A 361 23.47 -28.31 18.08
CA LEU A 361 23.17 -28.75 19.44
C LEU A 361 21.99 -27.95 20.02
N ALA A 362 21.96 -26.65 19.82
CA ALA A 362 20.86 -25.79 20.28
C ALA A 362 19.51 -26.21 19.67
N VAL A 363 19.45 -26.44 18.35
CA VAL A 363 18.25 -26.92 17.67
C VAL A 363 17.85 -28.32 18.19
N LYS A 364 18.83 -29.23 18.34
CA LYS A 364 18.56 -30.59 18.86
C LYS A 364 18.09 -30.59 20.33
N SER A 365 18.52 -29.61 21.11
CA SER A 365 18.11 -29.43 22.51
C SER A 365 16.77 -28.71 22.66
N GLY A 366 16.12 -28.34 21.55
CA GLY A 366 14.79 -27.72 21.56
C GLY A 366 14.79 -26.20 21.86
N LEU A 367 15.91 -25.51 21.70
CA LEU A 367 15.94 -24.06 21.78
C LEU A 367 15.15 -23.45 20.62
N SER A 368 14.65 -22.22 20.83
CA SER A 368 13.99 -21.48 19.77
C SER A 368 14.94 -21.25 18.57
N GLN A 369 14.39 -21.06 17.38
CA GLN A 369 15.20 -20.75 16.20
C GLN A 369 16.03 -19.48 16.43
N GLU A 370 15.44 -18.47 17.05
CA GLU A 370 16.11 -17.20 17.37
C GLU A 370 17.32 -17.41 18.30
N ASP A 371 17.17 -18.20 19.36
CA ASP A 371 18.24 -18.46 20.30
C ASP A 371 19.34 -19.37 19.70
N SER A 372 18.94 -20.33 18.85
CA SER A 372 19.88 -21.18 18.12
C SER A 372 20.72 -20.38 17.13
N ASP A 373 20.11 -19.43 16.41
CA ASP A 373 20.80 -18.52 15.50
C ASP A 373 21.69 -17.53 16.26
N LEU A 374 21.26 -17.06 17.43
CA LEU A 374 22.04 -16.20 18.30
C LEU A 374 23.30 -16.93 18.80
N LEU A 375 23.17 -18.18 19.27
CA LEU A 375 24.31 -19.00 19.68
C LEU A 375 25.29 -19.25 18.53
N ARG A 376 24.79 -19.55 17.33
CA ARG A 376 25.62 -19.66 16.12
C ARG A 376 26.41 -18.40 15.85
N LEU A 377 25.81 -17.24 16.07
CA LEU A 377 26.40 -15.94 15.80
C LEU A 377 27.51 -15.60 16.79
N VAL A 378 27.34 -15.90 18.08
CA VAL A 378 28.23 -15.43 19.15
C VAL A 378 29.29 -16.45 19.57
N SER A 379 29.08 -17.75 19.34
CA SER A 379 30.04 -18.78 19.73
C SER A 379 31.45 -18.66 19.11
N PRO A 380 31.64 -18.06 17.92
CA PRO A 380 33.00 -17.85 17.38
C PRO A 380 33.92 -17.05 18.28
N ILE A 381 33.39 -16.15 19.11
CA ILE A 381 34.21 -15.28 19.98
C ILE A 381 34.29 -15.77 21.42
N HIS A 382 33.94 -17.04 21.69
CA HIS A 382 34.03 -17.63 23.04
C HIS A 382 35.39 -17.43 23.70
N ASP A 383 36.43 -17.54 22.94
CA ASP A 383 37.84 -17.50 23.35
C ASP A 383 38.47 -16.08 23.33
N VAL A 384 37.70 -15.02 23.15
CA VAL A 384 38.20 -13.65 22.98
C VAL A 384 39.14 -13.21 24.13
N GLY A 385 38.91 -13.71 25.33
CA GLY A 385 39.76 -13.40 26.49
C GLY A 385 41.20 -13.93 26.40
N LYS A 386 41.49 -14.85 25.51
CA LYS A 386 42.88 -15.32 25.24
C LYS A 386 43.81 -14.19 24.78
N VAL A 387 43.24 -13.06 24.33
CA VAL A 387 44.01 -11.87 23.99
C VAL A 387 44.87 -11.35 25.16
N ALA A 388 44.48 -11.57 26.39
CA ALA A 388 45.17 -11.13 27.57
C ALA A 388 46.16 -12.18 28.14
N ILE A 389 46.22 -13.39 27.58
CA ILE A 389 47.12 -14.44 28.03
C ILE A 389 48.53 -14.22 27.42
N PRO A 390 49.63 -14.31 28.23
CA PRO A 390 50.97 -14.12 27.71
C PRO A 390 51.37 -15.20 26.68
N ASP A 391 52.07 -14.80 25.64
CA ASP A 391 52.50 -15.69 24.56
C ASP A 391 53.40 -16.83 25.06
N SER A 392 54.20 -16.60 26.12
CA SER A 392 55.01 -17.63 26.76
C SER A 392 54.21 -18.84 27.27
N ILE A 393 52.94 -18.63 27.62
CA ILE A 393 52.01 -19.68 28.05
C ILE A 393 51.19 -20.18 26.87
N LEU A 394 50.59 -19.26 26.11
CA LEU A 394 49.70 -19.57 25.02
C LEU A 394 50.37 -20.35 23.86
N LEU A 395 51.63 -20.03 23.59
CA LEU A 395 52.42 -20.62 22.50
C LEU A 395 53.41 -21.69 22.97
N LYS A 396 53.34 -22.12 24.23
CA LYS A 396 54.26 -23.10 24.80
C LYS A 396 54.19 -24.44 24.01
N PRO A 397 55.30 -24.93 23.52
CA PRO A 397 55.35 -26.26 22.92
C PRO A 397 55.25 -27.35 24.01
N GLY A 398 54.16 -28.12 24.01
CA GLY A 398 53.95 -29.22 24.93
C GLY A 398 52.86 -28.95 25.99
N ARG A 399 52.79 -29.80 27.00
CA ARG A 399 51.78 -29.69 28.06
C ARG A 399 52.07 -28.54 29.03
N LEU A 400 51.04 -27.85 29.42
CA LEU A 400 51.10 -26.81 30.45
C LEU A 400 51.34 -27.44 31.84
N THR A 401 52.08 -26.76 32.69
CA THR A 401 52.12 -27.08 34.12
C THR A 401 50.77 -26.68 34.80
N ASN A 402 50.56 -27.17 35.99
CA ASN A 402 49.35 -26.79 36.73
C ASN A 402 49.27 -25.27 36.98
N GLU A 403 50.37 -24.62 37.24
CA GLU A 403 50.50 -23.19 37.47
C GLU A 403 50.21 -22.40 36.18
N GLU A 404 50.69 -22.84 35.03
CA GLU A 404 50.43 -22.25 33.73
C GLU A 404 48.95 -22.44 33.34
N PHE A 405 48.38 -23.60 33.63
CA PHE A 405 46.95 -23.87 33.39
C PHE A 405 46.05 -22.96 34.22
N GLU A 406 46.41 -22.73 35.50
CA GLU A 406 45.67 -21.76 36.34
C GLU A 406 45.72 -20.31 35.79
N ARG A 407 46.80 -19.98 35.04
CA ARG A 407 46.94 -18.67 34.37
C ARG A 407 46.15 -18.56 33.07
N ILE A 408 45.76 -19.65 32.42
CA ILE A 408 44.91 -19.63 31.24
C ILE A 408 43.42 -19.53 31.62
N LYS A 409 42.95 -20.20 32.68
CA LYS A 409 41.55 -20.21 33.11
C LYS A 409 40.89 -18.84 33.13
N PRO A 410 41.52 -17.74 33.59
CA PRO A 410 40.92 -16.42 33.62
C PRO A 410 40.51 -15.89 32.25
N HIS A 411 40.89 -16.52 31.13
CA HIS A 411 40.46 -16.02 29.82
C HIS A 411 38.92 -15.98 29.69
N THR A 412 38.19 -16.87 30.36
CA THR A 412 36.73 -16.88 30.36
C THR A 412 36.13 -15.62 31.02
N THR A 413 36.65 -15.27 32.19
CA THR A 413 36.22 -14.06 32.93
C THR A 413 36.71 -12.79 32.24
N ILE A 414 37.90 -12.78 31.68
CA ILE A 414 38.42 -11.67 30.89
C ILE A 414 37.57 -11.45 29.63
N GLY A 415 37.22 -12.53 28.91
CA GLY A 415 36.34 -12.49 27.74
C GLY A 415 34.98 -11.91 28.10
N HIS A 416 34.39 -12.37 29.18
CA HIS A 416 33.16 -11.81 29.72
C HIS A 416 33.30 -10.31 30.01
N ASP A 417 34.36 -9.91 30.70
CA ASP A 417 34.56 -8.50 31.08
C ASP A 417 34.78 -7.56 29.88
N ILE A 418 35.38 -8.05 28.79
CA ILE A 418 35.53 -7.34 27.54
C ILE A 418 34.17 -7.09 26.89
N LEU A 419 33.23 -8.06 26.94
CA LEU A 419 32.00 -8.07 26.18
C LEU A 419 30.79 -7.52 26.95
N LYS A 420 30.78 -7.59 28.30
CA LYS A 420 29.61 -7.28 29.16
C LYS A 420 29.13 -5.82 29.15
N ASN A 421 29.98 -4.88 28.73
CA ASN A 421 29.66 -3.45 28.86
C ASN A 421 28.70 -2.93 27.78
N SER A 422 28.08 -3.80 26.99
CA SER A 422 27.13 -3.45 25.94
C SER A 422 25.70 -3.81 26.35
N ASN A 423 24.75 -2.93 26.05
CA ASN A 423 23.30 -3.22 26.22
C ASN A 423 22.68 -3.99 25.03
N ARG A 424 23.49 -4.47 24.11
CA ARG A 424 23.01 -5.20 22.91
C ARG A 424 22.88 -6.69 23.23
N LYS A 425 21.71 -7.30 22.82
CA LYS A 425 21.43 -8.75 23.02
C LYS A 425 22.57 -9.66 22.56
N ILE A 426 23.16 -9.35 21.39
CA ILE A 426 24.28 -10.11 20.82
C ILE A 426 25.50 -10.07 21.74
N MET A 427 25.90 -8.91 22.24
CA MET A 427 27.07 -8.76 23.09
C MET A 427 26.87 -9.39 24.47
N ASN A 428 25.68 -9.30 25.03
CA ASN A 428 25.33 -9.95 26.29
C ASN A 428 25.39 -11.48 26.16
N ALA A 429 24.84 -12.03 25.07
CA ALA A 429 24.93 -13.45 24.79
C ALA A 429 26.41 -13.91 24.58
N ALA A 430 27.18 -13.10 23.87
CA ALA A 430 28.61 -13.36 23.67
C ALA A 430 29.38 -13.35 25.01
N ALA A 431 29.09 -12.42 25.93
CA ALA A 431 29.67 -12.36 27.25
C ALA A 431 29.37 -13.62 28.09
N ILE A 432 28.11 -14.10 28.01
CA ILE A 432 27.71 -15.35 28.68
C ILE A 432 28.48 -16.56 28.10
N VAL A 433 28.53 -16.65 26.78
CA VAL A 433 29.27 -17.74 26.09
C VAL A 433 30.74 -17.71 26.47
N ALA A 434 31.40 -16.55 26.48
CA ALA A 434 32.79 -16.40 26.89
C ALA A 434 33.01 -16.76 28.36
N LEU A 435 32.04 -16.62 29.23
CA LEU A 435 32.14 -16.98 30.66
C LEU A 435 31.99 -18.47 30.90
N GLN A 436 31.16 -19.16 30.12
CA GLN A 436 30.64 -20.50 30.45
C GLN A 436 31.25 -21.64 29.61
N HIS A 437 32.11 -21.33 28.63
CA HIS A 437 32.76 -22.35 27.79
C HIS A 437 33.88 -23.12 28.47
#